data_65fc67957e70920b89d2360fda1a4a18
#
_entry.id   65fc67957e70920b89d2360fda1a4a18
#
_cell.length_a   1.000
_cell.length_b   1.000
_cell.length_c   1.000
_cell.angle_alpha   90.00
_cell.angle_beta   90.00
_cell.angle_gamma   90.00
#
_symmetry.space_group_name_H-M   'P 1'
#
loop_
_entity.id
_entity.type
_entity.pdbx_description
1 polymer ?
#
loop_
_entity_poly.entity_id
_entity_poly.type
_entity_poly.pdbx_seq_one_letter_code
_entity_poly.pdbx_strand_id
1 'polypeptide(L)'
;TSSEAPIIEAEGLTHVFQDGTRALDGVDFSLRRGEFVLVVGPNGSGKTVFARHLNALYRPTSGEVRVAGLSTRSHAAEARKRVGLVFQDADSQIVGQTVRSDIAFGPQNLRLPKEEVEQRVEEALETLDLRELADHRPHLLSGGEKRRLAIAGVLALRPEVIILDEPFSNLDYPGVVGVLRQVVALHAAGHTILLVSHDIEKACAHAGRLVVFSKGRIAEEGAPAEVVPHLSGYGVRVPPS
;
A
#
# COMPACT_ATOMS: atom_id res chain seq x y z
N THR A 1 -14.70 -23.23 1.74
CA THR A 1 -13.60 -22.51 1.08
C THR A 1 -14.14 -21.87 -0.18
N SER A 2 -14.59 -20.61 -0.06
CA SER A 2 -15.12 -19.82 -1.17
C SER A 2 -13.96 -19.50 -2.13
N SER A 3 -14.02 -20.02 -3.35
CA SER A 3 -13.13 -19.69 -4.45
C SER A 3 -13.55 -18.33 -5.05
N GLU A 4 -13.44 -17.27 -4.27
CA GLU A 4 -13.57 -15.92 -4.85
C GLU A 4 -12.33 -15.60 -5.68
N ALA A 5 -12.57 -15.07 -6.90
CA ALA A 5 -11.51 -14.62 -7.77
C ALA A 5 -10.66 -13.53 -7.07
N PRO A 6 -9.33 -13.55 -7.25
CA PRO A 6 -8.47 -12.55 -6.64
C PRO A 6 -8.82 -11.14 -7.11
N ILE A 7 -8.66 -10.16 -6.22
CA ILE A 7 -8.88 -8.74 -6.54
C ILE A 7 -7.75 -8.19 -7.39
N ILE A 8 -6.52 -8.68 -7.21
CA ILE A 8 -5.36 -8.35 -8.04
C ILE A 8 -4.70 -9.66 -8.49
N GLU A 9 -4.33 -9.72 -9.78
CA GLU A 9 -3.53 -10.78 -10.38
C GLU A 9 -2.39 -10.16 -11.21
N ALA A 10 -1.20 -10.71 -11.05
CA ALA A 10 -0.05 -10.42 -11.90
C ALA A 10 0.45 -11.74 -12.49
N GLU A 11 0.63 -11.78 -13.81
CA GLU A 11 1.09 -12.95 -14.56
C GLU A 11 2.33 -12.58 -15.38
N GLY A 12 3.46 -13.20 -15.11
CA GLY A 12 4.72 -12.97 -15.78
C GLY A 12 5.17 -11.50 -15.78
N LEU A 13 4.80 -10.74 -14.74
CA LEU A 13 5.03 -9.30 -14.64
C LEU A 13 6.52 -8.98 -14.73
N THR A 14 6.91 -8.28 -15.78
CA THR A 14 8.29 -7.84 -16.01
C THR A 14 8.33 -6.33 -16.23
N HIS A 15 9.33 -5.68 -15.62
CA HIS A 15 9.59 -4.26 -15.83
C HIS A 15 11.07 -4.00 -16.07
N VAL A 16 11.36 -3.38 -17.21
CA VAL A 16 12.69 -2.94 -17.60
C VAL A 16 12.63 -1.42 -17.79
N PHE A 17 13.48 -0.70 -17.07
CA PHE A 17 13.62 0.74 -17.23
C PHE A 17 14.30 1.11 -18.53
N GLN A 18 14.24 2.40 -18.91
CA GLN A 18 14.84 2.90 -20.16
C GLN A 18 16.37 2.70 -20.25
N ASP A 19 17.04 2.67 -19.09
CA ASP A 19 18.49 2.41 -18.99
C ASP A 19 18.84 0.91 -19.11
N GLY A 20 17.85 0.04 -19.33
CA GLY A 20 18.03 -1.40 -19.41
C GLY A 20 17.99 -2.14 -18.08
N THR A 21 17.85 -1.44 -16.96
CA THR A 21 17.76 -2.06 -15.63
C THR A 21 16.45 -2.84 -15.50
N ARG A 22 16.55 -4.15 -15.26
CA ARG A 22 15.40 -5.03 -15.03
C ARG A 22 15.04 -5.01 -13.54
N ALA A 23 13.94 -4.34 -13.22
CA ALA A 23 13.46 -4.21 -11.85
C ALA A 23 12.52 -5.33 -11.42
N LEU A 24 11.74 -5.89 -12.36
CA LEU A 24 10.90 -7.07 -12.16
C LEU A 24 11.13 -8.06 -13.29
N ASP A 25 11.11 -9.35 -12.98
CA ASP A 25 11.49 -10.42 -13.90
C ASP A 25 10.56 -11.63 -13.74
N GLY A 26 9.44 -11.60 -14.45
CA GLY A 26 8.48 -12.70 -14.49
C GLY A 26 7.77 -12.96 -13.16
N VAL A 27 7.25 -11.91 -12.53
CA VAL A 27 6.56 -12.03 -11.23
C VAL A 27 5.13 -12.51 -11.44
N ASP A 28 4.78 -13.63 -10.81
CA ASP A 28 3.42 -14.13 -10.67
C ASP A 28 2.93 -13.86 -9.25
N PHE A 29 1.74 -13.28 -9.10
CA PHE A 29 1.19 -12.91 -7.79
C PHE A 29 -0.33 -12.80 -7.84
N SER A 30 -0.99 -13.15 -6.75
CA SER A 30 -2.42 -12.92 -6.57
C SER A 30 -2.71 -12.34 -5.19
N LEU A 31 -3.72 -11.47 -5.09
CA LEU A 31 -4.19 -10.90 -3.83
C LEU A 31 -5.71 -11.11 -3.74
N ARG A 32 -6.18 -11.68 -2.64
CA ARG A 32 -7.61 -11.88 -2.37
C ARG A 32 -8.17 -10.76 -1.51
N ARG A 33 -9.48 -10.56 -1.61
CA ARG A 33 -10.17 -9.60 -0.72
C ARG A 33 -10.02 -10.00 0.74
N GLY A 34 -9.81 -9.02 1.60
CA GLY A 34 -9.63 -9.20 3.03
C GLY A 34 -8.28 -9.79 3.44
N GLU A 35 -7.33 -10.04 2.52
CA GLU A 35 -5.97 -10.44 2.89
C GLU A 35 -5.17 -9.28 3.47
N PHE A 36 -4.29 -9.58 4.41
CA PHE A 36 -3.17 -8.74 4.80
C PHE A 36 -1.87 -9.41 4.34
N VAL A 37 -1.28 -8.88 3.30
CA VAL A 37 -0.01 -9.37 2.72
C VAL A 37 1.12 -8.41 3.09
N LEU A 38 2.21 -8.96 3.65
CA LEU A 38 3.44 -8.23 3.88
C LEU A 38 4.49 -8.62 2.82
N VAL A 39 4.92 -7.63 2.05
CA VAL A 39 5.96 -7.79 1.02
C VAL A 39 7.28 -7.29 1.58
N VAL A 40 8.28 -8.17 1.65
CA VAL A 40 9.59 -7.87 2.22
C VAL A 40 10.72 -8.17 1.23
N GLY A 41 11.91 -7.70 1.54
CA GLY A 41 13.11 -7.92 0.74
C GLY A 41 14.11 -6.77 0.88
N PRO A 42 15.36 -6.95 0.47
CA PRO A 42 16.37 -5.91 0.54
C PRO A 42 16.02 -4.70 -0.34
N ASN A 43 16.67 -3.57 -0.08
CA ASN A 43 16.55 -2.38 -0.93
C ASN A 43 16.98 -2.72 -2.35
N GLY A 44 16.23 -2.18 -3.34
CA GLY A 44 16.47 -2.47 -4.75
C GLY A 44 15.96 -3.84 -5.24
N SER A 45 15.27 -4.64 -4.41
CA SER A 45 14.73 -5.94 -4.84
C SER A 45 13.50 -5.87 -5.76
N GLY A 46 12.92 -4.67 -5.98
CA GLY A 46 11.79 -4.46 -6.90
C GLY A 46 10.44 -4.20 -6.22
N LYS A 47 10.34 -4.21 -4.89
CA LYS A 47 9.07 -4.08 -4.13
C LYS A 47 8.24 -2.84 -4.49
N THR A 48 8.86 -1.66 -4.47
CA THR A 48 8.19 -0.39 -4.83
C THR A 48 7.74 -0.39 -6.29
N VAL A 49 8.56 -0.93 -7.20
CA VAL A 49 8.20 -1.06 -8.61
C VAL A 49 7.00 -2.00 -8.77
N PHE A 50 7.00 -3.12 -8.06
CA PHE A 50 5.88 -4.05 -8.00
C PHE A 50 4.59 -3.35 -7.50
N ALA A 51 4.63 -2.68 -6.35
CA ALA A 51 3.49 -1.94 -5.79
C ALA A 51 2.88 -0.94 -6.80
N ARG A 52 3.74 -0.22 -7.54
CA ARG A 52 3.32 0.75 -8.56
C ARG A 52 2.67 0.11 -9.79
N HIS A 53 2.97 -1.15 -10.10
CA HIS A 53 2.25 -1.89 -11.15
C HIS A 53 0.86 -2.33 -10.70
N LEU A 54 0.71 -2.75 -9.45
CA LEU A 54 -0.57 -3.17 -8.90
C LEU A 54 -1.61 -2.05 -8.86
N ASN A 55 -1.15 -0.80 -8.70
CA ASN A 55 -1.99 0.41 -8.74
C ASN A 55 -2.06 1.03 -10.15
N ALA A 56 -1.48 0.40 -11.18
CA ALA A 56 -1.42 0.91 -12.56
C ALA A 56 -0.73 2.28 -12.72
N LEU A 57 0.20 2.66 -11.82
CA LEU A 57 1.10 3.80 -12.03
C LEU A 57 2.19 3.48 -13.03
N TYR A 58 2.67 2.24 -13.05
CA TYR A 58 3.60 1.75 -14.07
C TYR A 58 2.88 0.80 -15.03
N ARG A 59 3.33 0.81 -16.28
CA ARG A 59 2.88 -0.12 -17.29
C ARG A 59 3.90 -1.24 -17.42
N PRO A 60 3.49 -2.53 -17.38
CA PRO A 60 4.40 -3.65 -17.57
C PRO A 60 5.15 -3.59 -18.90
N THR A 61 6.45 -3.93 -18.92
CA THR A 61 7.20 -4.15 -20.15
C THR A 61 6.68 -5.42 -20.84
N SER A 62 6.53 -6.51 -20.06
CA SER A 62 5.84 -7.74 -20.50
C SER A 62 5.05 -8.35 -19.34
N GLY A 63 4.23 -9.37 -19.64
CA GLY A 63 3.29 -9.90 -18.67
C GLY A 63 2.06 -9.01 -18.49
N GLU A 64 1.24 -9.30 -17.52
CA GLU A 64 -0.01 -8.59 -17.30
C GLU A 64 -0.30 -8.40 -15.81
N VAL A 65 -1.01 -7.30 -15.49
CA VAL A 65 -1.62 -7.07 -14.18
C VAL A 65 -3.10 -6.82 -14.40
N ARG A 66 -3.96 -7.52 -13.65
CA ARG A 66 -5.42 -7.32 -13.62
C ARG A 66 -5.87 -6.87 -12.24
N VAL A 67 -6.82 -5.95 -12.21
CA VAL A 67 -7.51 -5.50 -11.01
C VAL A 67 -9.00 -5.74 -11.21
N ALA A 68 -9.60 -6.53 -10.34
CA ALA A 68 -10.99 -7.00 -10.49
C ALA A 68 -11.27 -7.57 -11.90
N GLY A 69 -10.34 -8.37 -12.43
CA GLY A 69 -10.41 -8.97 -13.76
C GLY A 69 -10.10 -8.03 -14.92
N LEU A 70 -9.94 -6.72 -14.70
CA LEU A 70 -9.66 -5.74 -15.75
C LEU A 70 -8.15 -5.51 -15.90
N SER A 71 -7.64 -5.62 -17.14
CA SER A 71 -6.24 -5.35 -17.45
C SER A 71 -5.86 -3.89 -17.14
N THR A 72 -4.78 -3.68 -16.37
CA THR A 72 -4.26 -2.36 -16.07
C THR A 72 -3.70 -1.63 -17.29
N ARG A 73 -3.37 -2.35 -18.38
CA ARG A 73 -2.88 -1.75 -19.63
C ARG A 73 -3.97 -0.92 -20.32
N SER A 74 -5.23 -1.39 -20.27
CA SER A 74 -6.38 -0.77 -20.95
C SER A 74 -7.30 -0.01 -19.99
N HIS A 75 -7.31 -0.36 -18.69
CA HIS A 75 -8.23 0.17 -17.67
C HIS A 75 -7.48 0.76 -16.47
N ALA A 76 -6.37 1.46 -16.71
CA ALA A 76 -5.54 2.03 -15.64
C ALA A 76 -6.31 2.98 -14.71
N ALA A 77 -7.24 3.77 -15.23
CA ALA A 77 -8.05 4.68 -14.42
C ALA A 77 -8.97 3.93 -13.47
N GLU A 78 -9.60 2.83 -13.93
CA GLU A 78 -10.46 1.99 -13.09
C GLU A 78 -9.65 1.23 -12.03
N ALA A 79 -8.45 0.76 -12.38
CA ALA A 79 -7.54 0.14 -11.42
C ALA A 79 -7.17 1.12 -10.29
N ARG A 80 -6.83 2.38 -10.61
CA ARG A 80 -6.48 3.40 -9.61
C ARG A 80 -7.64 3.81 -8.70
N LYS A 81 -8.88 3.67 -9.12
CA LYS A 81 -10.04 3.88 -8.25
C LYS A 81 -10.19 2.77 -7.22
N ARG A 82 -9.80 1.53 -7.57
CA ARG A 82 -9.96 0.34 -6.72
C ARG A 82 -8.76 0.08 -5.83
N VAL A 83 -7.57 0.49 -6.26
CA VAL A 83 -6.31 0.26 -5.56
C VAL A 83 -5.71 1.58 -5.15
N GLY A 84 -5.81 1.91 -3.88
CA GLY A 84 -5.16 3.06 -3.28
C GLY A 84 -3.68 2.76 -3.00
N LEU A 85 -2.80 3.72 -3.24
CA LEU A 85 -1.38 3.61 -2.95
C LEU A 85 -0.92 4.78 -2.07
N VAL A 86 -0.36 4.45 -0.91
CA VAL A 86 0.32 5.38 -0.02
C VAL A 86 1.82 5.29 -0.30
N PHE A 87 2.42 6.42 -0.71
CA PHE A 87 3.84 6.47 -1.07
C PHE A 87 4.74 6.48 0.15
N GLN A 88 6.00 6.06 -0.04
CA GLN A 88 7.04 6.10 0.98
C GLN A 88 7.27 7.53 1.52
N ASP A 89 7.24 8.54 0.67
CA ASP A 89 7.32 9.94 1.05
C ASP A 89 5.91 10.55 1.11
N ALA A 90 5.41 10.77 2.34
CA ALA A 90 4.10 11.36 2.56
C ALA A 90 4.02 12.81 2.08
N ASP A 91 5.10 13.60 2.19
CA ASP A 91 5.11 15.00 1.76
C ASP A 91 4.88 15.14 0.26
N SER A 92 5.36 14.18 -0.54
CA SER A 92 5.13 14.17 -1.99
C SER A 92 3.69 13.87 -2.40
N GLN A 93 2.88 13.33 -1.50
CA GLN A 93 1.48 12.95 -1.74
C GLN A 93 0.50 14.01 -1.26
N ILE A 94 0.87 14.80 -0.25
CA ILE A 94 0.03 15.82 0.35
C ILE A 94 0.01 17.07 -0.53
N VAL A 95 -1.20 17.50 -0.94
CA VAL A 95 -1.40 18.65 -1.85
C VAL A 95 -2.32 19.72 -1.26
N GLY A 96 -3.08 19.40 -0.21
CA GLY A 96 -4.05 20.28 0.41
C GLY A 96 -3.41 21.37 1.28
N GLN A 97 -4.10 22.49 1.44
CA GLN A 97 -3.67 23.58 2.33
C GLN A 97 -3.95 23.28 3.81
N THR A 98 -4.95 22.44 4.08
CA THR A 98 -5.32 21.92 5.39
C THR A 98 -5.48 20.41 5.30
N VAL A 99 -5.45 19.72 6.45
CA VAL A 99 -5.70 18.28 6.55
C VAL A 99 -7.05 17.93 5.89
N ARG A 100 -8.11 18.66 6.22
CA ARG A 100 -9.44 18.49 5.65
C ARG A 100 -9.45 18.64 4.12
N SER A 101 -8.83 19.70 3.62
CA SER A 101 -8.78 19.95 2.17
C SER A 101 -7.96 18.92 1.40
N ASP A 102 -6.94 18.35 2.03
CA ASP A 102 -6.13 17.28 1.46
C ASP A 102 -6.95 15.98 1.30
N ILE A 103 -7.66 15.59 2.36
CA ILE A 103 -8.53 14.40 2.33
C ILE A 103 -9.67 14.58 1.30
N ALA A 104 -10.22 15.81 1.19
CA ALA A 104 -11.28 16.10 0.23
C ALA A 104 -10.82 16.07 -1.23
N PHE A 105 -9.53 16.24 -1.51
CA PHE A 105 -8.99 16.41 -2.86
C PHE A 105 -9.35 15.23 -3.80
N GLY A 106 -9.16 14.01 -3.33
CA GLY A 106 -9.48 12.80 -4.11
C GLY A 106 -10.98 12.69 -4.45
N PRO A 107 -11.89 12.71 -3.47
CA PRO A 107 -13.34 12.69 -3.69
C PRO A 107 -13.85 13.83 -4.59
N GLN A 108 -13.31 15.04 -4.46
CA GLN A 108 -13.64 16.16 -5.32
C GLN A 108 -13.22 15.91 -6.78
N ASN A 109 -12.05 15.35 -7.01
CA ASN A 109 -11.58 14.99 -8.35
C ASN A 109 -12.43 13.88 -9.00
N LEU A 110 -13.04 13.02 -8.19
CA LEU A 110 -14.05 12.06 -8.65
C LEU A 110 -15.40 12.72 -8.96
N ARG A 111 -15.55 14.04 -8.73
CA ARG A 111 -16.77 14.81 -8.93
C ARG A 111 -17.96 14.27 -8.14
N LEU A 112 -17.71 13.81 -6.92
CA LEU A 112 -18.75 13.36 -6.02
C LEU A 112 -19.61 14.55 -5.53
N PRO A 113 -20.88 14.31 -5.15
CA PRO A 113 -21.71 15.32 -4.51
C PRO A 113 -21.04 15.87 -3.25
N LYS A 114 -21.28 17.15 -2.94
CA LYS A 114 -20.64 17.84 -1.81
C LYS A 114 -20.87 17.11 -0.48
N GLU A 115 -22.09 16.65 -0.26
CA GLU A 115 -22.49 15.94 0.95
C GLU A 115 -21.72 14.61 1.10
N GLU A 116 -21.49 13.90 -0.01
CA GLU A 116 -20.71 12.67 0.00
C GLU A 116 -19.22 12.94 0.23
N VAL A 117 -18.68 14.04 -0.34
CA VAL A 117 -17.30 14.46 -0.05
C VAL A 117 -17.13 14.75 1.44
N GLU A 118 -18.03 15.54 2.03
CA GLU A 118 -18.00 15.88 3.47
C GLU A 118 -18.09 14.63 4.34
N GLN A 119 -19.01 13.72 4.02
CA GLN A 119 -19.14 12.44 4.75
C GLN A 119 -17.84 11.64 4.72
N ARG A 120 -17.24 11.44 3.54
CA ARG A 120 -15.99 10.68 3.38
C ARG A 120 -14.82 11.32 4.10
N VAL A 121 -14.75 12.64 4.13
CA VAL A 121 -13.75 13.40 4.86
C VAL A 121 -13.88 13.18 6.36
N GLU A 122 -15.11 13.31 6.91
CA GLU A 122 -15.34 13.08 8.34
C GLU A 122 -15.02 11.63 8.76
N GLU A 123 -15.45 10.65 7.98
CA GLU A 123 -15.14 9.23 8.19
C GLU A 123 -13.62 8.99 8.22
N ALA A 124 -12.88 9.58 7.28
CA ALA A 124 -11.43 9.43 7.21
C ALA A 124 -10.71 10.14 8.36
N LEU A 125 -11.13 11.35 8.73
CA LEU A 125 -10.59 12.09 9.89
C LEU A 125 -10.76 11.30 11.19
N GLU A 126 -11.93 10.70 11.38
CA GLU A 126 -12.20 9.88 12.57
C GLU A 126 -11.37 8.59 12.56
N THR A 127 -11.39 7.86 11.46
CA THR A 127 -10.68 6.57 11.32
C THR A 127 -9.18 6.72 11.54
N LEU A 128 -8.58 7.81 11.08
CA LEU A 128 -7.14 8.05 11.18
C LEU A 128 -6.74 8.94 12.39
N ASP A 129 -7.69 9.26 13.29
CA ASP A 129 -7.43 10.07 14.49
C ASP A 129 -6.81 11.46 14.13
N LEU A 130 -7.45 12.14 13.18
CA LEU A 130 -7.01 13.44 12.65
C LEU A 130 -8.04 14.56 12.84
N ARG A 131 -9.17 14.30 13.54
CA ARG A 131 -10.28 15.25 13.66
C ARG A 131 -9.86 16.58 14.26
N GLU A 132 -9.04 16.55 15.33
CA GLU A 132 -8.55 17.76 15.99
C GLU A 132 -7.54 18.54 15.12
N LEU A 133 -6.96 17.89 14.11
CA LEU A 133 -5.98 18.46 13.19
C LEU A 133 -6.61 18.90 11.86
N ALA A 134 -7.94 18.78 11.71
CA ALA A 134 -8.63 18.97 10.42
C ALA A 134 -8.30 20.30 9.73
N ASP A 135 -8.19 21.39 10.51
CA ASP A 135 -7.92 22.73 9.99
C ASP A 135 -6.42 23.11 10.05
N HIS A 136 -5.56 22.20 10.53
CA HIS A 136 -4.12 22.42 10.56
C HIS A 136 -3.52 22.35 9.16
N ARG A 137 -2.44 23.11 8.98
CA ARG A 137 -1.64 23.05 7.75
C ARG A 137 -0.75 21.81 7.77
N PRO A 138 -0.68 21.00 6.72
CA PRO A 138 0.07 19.73 6.70
C PRO A 138 1.55 19.86 7.06
N HIS A 139 2.20 20.99 6.72
CA HIS A 139 3.60 21.18 7.05
C HIS A 139 3.90 21.35 8.57
N LEU A 140 2.86 21.56 9.38
CA LEU A 140 2.98 21.65 10.84
C LEU A 140 2.80 20.29 11.54
N LEU A 141 2.42 19.26 10.79
CA LEU A 141 2.20 17.91 11.29
C LEU A 141 3.54 17.19 11.54
N SER A 142 3.55 16.33 12.55
CA SER A 142 4.62 15.35 12.76
C SER A 142 4.67 14.33 11.60
N GLY A 143 5.78 13.59 11.47
CA GLY A 143 5.91 12.55 10.43
C GLY A 143 4.81 11.49 10.51
N GLY A 144 4.44 11.05 11.73
CA GLY A 144 3.36 10.10 11.94
C GLY A 144 1.98 10.64 11.54
N GLU A 145 1.69 11.91 11.85
CA GLU A 145 0.44 12.58 11.45
C GLU A 145 0.38 12.78 9.93
N LYS A 146 1.47 13.17 9.28
CA LYS A 146 1.55 13.24 7.82
C LYS A 146 1.30 11.88 7.16
N ARG A 147 1.84 10.81 7.74
CA ARG A 147 1.61 9.45 7.25
C ARG A 147 0.13 9.05 7.38
N ARG A 148 -0.49 9.35 8.52
CA ARG A 148 -1.93 9.13 8.72
C ARG A 148 -2.77 9.97 7.75
N LEU A 149 -2.37 11.22 7.48
CA LEU A 149 -3.02 12.07 6.48
C LEU A 149 -2.96 11.46 5.06
N ALA A 150 -1.79 10.99 4.64
CA ALA A 150 -1.65 10.32 3.35
C ALA A 150 -2.55 9.06 3.24
N ILE A 151 -2.66 8.28 4.32
CA ILE A 151 -3.59 7.13 4.40
C ILE A 151 -5.05 7.63 4.34
N ALA A 152 -5.40 8.70 5.05
CA ALA A 152 -6.75 9.26 5.07
C ALA A 152 -7.20 9.74 3.67
N GLY A 153 -6.31 10.40 2.92
CA GLY A 153 -6.58 10.83 1.55
C GLY A 153 -6.86 9.65 0.61
N VAL A 154 -6.14 8.53 0.80
CA VAL A 154 -6.40 7.29 0.06
C VAL A 154 -7.72 6.64 0.51
N LEU A 155 -7.98 6.56 1.82
CA LEU A 155 -9.18 5.94 2.38
C LEU A 155 -10.46 6.64 1.91
N ALA A 156 -10.44 7.99 1.79
CA ALA A 156 -11.57 8.78 1.32
C ALA A 156 -12.01 8.43 -0.12
N LEU A 157 -11.15 7.81 -0.92
CA LEU A 157 -11.50 7.27 -2.23
C LEU A 157 -12.29 5.95 -2.15
N ARG A 158 -12.37 5.34 -0.95
CA ARG A 158 -12.98 4.02 -0.70
C ARG A 158 -12.44 2.92 -1.62
N PRO A 159 -11.11 2.71 -1.65
CA PRO A 159 -10.52 1.67 -2.48
C PRO A 159 -10.84 0.27 -1.94
N GLU A 160 -10.82 -0.74 -2.81
CA GLU A 160 -10.95 -2.15 -2.43
C GLU A 160 -9.65 -2.72 -1.85
N VAL A 161 -8.51 -2.14 -2.24
CA VAL A 161 -7.16 -2.51 -1.79
C VAL A 161 -6.39 -1.25 -1.38
N ILE A 162 -5.72 -1.30 -0.25
CA ILE A 162 -4.79 -0.26 0.20
C ILE A 162 -3.37 -0.82 0.17
N ILE A 163 -2.54 -0.24 -0.67
CA ILE A 163 -1.10 -0.54 -0.74
C ILE A 163 -0.36 0.54 0.04
N LEU A 164 0.51 0.11 0.96
CA LEU A 164 1.34 0.99 1.78
C LEU A 164 2.81 0.70 1.46
N ASP A 165 3.48 1.63 0.79
CA ASP A 165 4.90 1.50 0.43
C ASP A 165 5.78 2.14 1.52
N GLU A 166 6.49 1.30 2.29
CA GLU A 166 7.37 1.70 3.41
C GLU A 166 6.73 2.69 4.41
N PRO A 167 5.53 2.38 4.96
CA PRO A 167 4.76 3.35 5.74
C PRO A 167 5.42 3.74 7.07
N PHE A 168 6.43 3.03 7.53
CA PHE A 168 7.12 3.27 8.80
C PHE A 168 8.47 3.99 8.63
N SER A 169 8.89 4.26 7.41
CA SER A 169 10.17 4.92 7.12
C SER A 169 10.19 6.35 7.67
N ASN A 170 11.31 6.71 8.31
CA ASN A 170 11.56 8.04 8.88
C ASN A 170 10.59 8.44 10.01
N LEU A 171 9.91 7.49 10.64
CA LEU A 171 9.06 7.74 11.81
C LEU A 171 9.81 7.40 13.11
N ASP A 172 9.55 8.18 14.15
CA ASP A 172 9.90 7.83 15.53
C ASP A 172 9.00 6.67 16.04
N TYR A 173 9.35 6.11 17.18
CA TYR A 173 8.61 4.97 17.73
C TYR A 173 7.12 5.24 17.94
N PRO A 174 6.69 6.39 18.55
CA PRO A 174 5.27 6.73 18.65
C PRO A 174 4.56 6.82 17.30
N GLY A 175 5.21 7.41 16.31
CA GLY A 175 4.69 7.49 14.94
C GLY A 175 4.47 6.11 14.30
N VAL A 176 5.44 5.20 14.46
CA VAL A 176 5.31 3.81 13.99
C VAL A 176 4.12 3.11 14.66
N VAL A 177 4.02 3.19 15.99
CA VAL A 177 2.92 2.55 16.73
C VAL A 177 1.57 3.12 16.30
N GLY A 178 1.48 4.44 16.13
CA GLY A 178 0.25 5.09 15.67
C GLY A 178 -0.19 4.61 14.29
N VAL A 179 0.73 4.61 13.31
CA VAL A 179 0.42 4.15 11.94
C VAL A 179 0.09 2.66 11.91
N LEU A 180 0.86 1.82 12.61
CA LEU A 180 0.59 0.37 12.66
C LEU A 180 -0.80 0.07 13.23
N ARG A 181 -1.16 0.74 14.34
CA ARG A 181 -2.51 0.59 14.94
C ARG A 181 -3.61 0.89 13.94
N GLN A 182 -3.46 1.96 13.15
CA GLN A 182 -4.45 2.33 12.13
C GLN A 182 -4.51 1.32 10.98
N VAL A 183 -3.37 0.83 10.49
CA VAL A 183 -3.32 -0.20 9.44
C VAL A 183 -4.00 -1.50 9.90
N VAL A 184 -3.73 -1.93 11.14
CA VAL A 184 -4.37 -3.12 11.73
C VAL A 184 -5.88 -2.91 11.90
N ALA A 185 -6.32 -1.73 12.34
CA ALA A 185 -7.74 -1.41 12.47
C ALA A 185 -8.46 -1.42 11.11
N LEU A 186 -7.83 -0.89 10.05
CA LEU A 186 -8.36 -0.94 8.69
C LEU A 186 -8.52 -2.38 8.20
N HIS A 187 -7.53 -3.24 8.43
CA HIS A 187 -7.65 -4.66 8.10
C HIS A 187 -8.78 -5.34 8.88
N ALA A 188 -8.88 -5.10 10.19
CA ALA A 188 -9.95 -5.63 11.03
C ALA A 188 -11.34 -5.15 10.58
N ALA A 189 -11.44 -3.96 9.98
CA ALA A 189 -12.65 -3.43 9.35
C ALA A 189 -12.97 -4.05 7.96
N GLY A 190 -12.15 -5.01 7.48
CA GLY A 190 -12.37 -5.75 6.24
C GLY A 190 -11.61 -5.21 5.02
N HIS A 191 -10.74 -4.21 5.18
CA HIS A 191 -9.92 -3.72 4.07
C HIS A 191 -8.85 -4.74 3.66
N THR A 192 -8.61 -4.86 2.37
CA THR A 192 -7.49 -5.62 1.82
C THR A 192 -6.22 -4.79 1.91
N ILE A 193 -5.18 -5.30 2.56
CA ILE A 193 -3.93 -4.57 2.82
C ILE A 193 -2.76 -5.27 2.14
N LEU A 194 -1.98 -4.52 1.37
CA LEU A 194 -0.66 -4.94 0.93
C LEU A 194 0.36 -3.93 1.48
N LEU A 195 1.20 -4.38 2.40
CA LEU A 195 2.21 -3.55 3.03
C LEU A 195 3.58 -3.95 2.52
N VAL A 196 4.33 -3.00 1.98
CA VAL A 196 5.71 -3.17 1.55
C VAL A 196 6.62 -2.62 2.63
N SER A 197 7.55 -3.43 3.14
CA SER A 197 8.55 -2.98 4.11
C SER A 197 9.85 -3.76 4.00
N HIS A 198 10.96 -3.12 4.36
CA HIS A 198 12.24 -3.80 4.59
C HIS A 198 12.40 -4.22 6.06
N ASP A 199 11.51 -3.76 6.94
CA ASP A 199 11.49 -4.04 8.38
C ASP A 199 10.24 -4.85 8.73
N ILE A 200 10.45 -6.14 9.02
CA ILE A 200 9.36 -7.09 9.27
C ILE A 200 8.84 -7.03 10.70
N GLU A 201 9.66 -6.58 11.66
CA GLU A 201 9.33 -6.63 13.10
C GLU A 201 8.00 -5.95 13.42
N LYS A 202 7.68 -4.90 12.68
CA LYS A 202 6.54 -4.04 12.95
C LYS A 202 5.21 -4.63 12.48
N ALA A 203 5.19 -5.37 11.37
CA ALA A 203 3.94 -5.77 10.71
C ALA A 203 3.75 -7.29 10.60
N CYS A 204 4.80 -8.10 10.80
CA CYS A 204 4.77 -9.53 10.56
C CYS A 204 3.70 -10.26 11.40
N ALA A 205 3.51 -9.86 12.67
CA ALA A 205 2.53 -10.46 13.55
C ALA A 205 1.07 -10.27 13.10
N HIS A 206 0.82 -9.32 12.20
CA HIS A 206 -0.53 -8.98 11.72
C HIS A 206 -0.80 -9.48 10.29
N ALA A 207 0.24 -9.87 9.56
CA ALA A 207 0.12 -10.36 8.19
C ALA A 207 -0.34 -11.82 8.16
N GLY A 208 -1.28 -12.14 7.29
CA GLY A 208 -1.69 -13.52 7.02
C GLY A 208 -0.75 -14.22 6.03
N ARG A 209 -0.06 -13.45 5.18
CA ARG A 209 0.89 -13.95 4.18
C ARG A 209 2.10 -13.04 4.05
N LEU A 210 3.26 -13.66 3.94
CA LEU A 210 4.55 -13.00 3.72
C LEU A 210 5.05 -13.33 2.31
N VAL A 211 5.51 -12.32 1.58
CA VAL A 211 6.06 -12.44 0.22
C VAL A 211 7.45 -11.84 0.21
N VAL A 212 8.44 -12.63 -0.15
CA VAL A 212 9.86 -12.24 -0.16
C VAL A 212 10.31 -11.89 -1.57
N PHE A 213 10.71 -10.64 -1.77
CA PHE A 213 11.30 -10.19 -3.03
C PHE A 213 12.82 -10.28 -2.99
N SER A 214 13.40 -10.86 -4.02
CA SER A 214 14.85 -10.88 -4.26
C SER A 214 15.12 -10.73 -5.76
N LYS A 215 15.99 -9.78 -6.13
CA LYS A 215 16.44 -9.56 -7.52
C LYS A 215 15.31 -9.50 -8.55
N GLY A 216 14.24 -8.78 -8.23
CA GLY A 216 13.10 -8.58 -9.12
C GLY A 216 12.12 -9.74 -9.21
N ARG A 217 12.24 -10.76 -8.37
CA ARG A 217 11.38 -11.95 -8.36
C ARG A 217 10.80 -12.19 -6.97
N ILE A 218 9.69 -12.90 -6.89
CA ILE A 218 9.23 -13.52 -5.65
C ILE A 218 10.10 -14.76 -5.42
N ALA A 219 10.90 -14.72 -4.36
CA ALA A 219 11.82 -15.80 -4.01
C ALA A 219 11.13 -16.84 -3.12
N GLU A 220 10.21 -16.39 -2.28
CA GLU A 220 9.44 -17.25 -1.37
C GLU A 220 8.14 -16.56 -0.97
N GLU A 221 7.07 -17.31 -0.76
CA GLU A 221 5.83 -16.82 -0.17
C GLU A 221 5.15 -17.91 0.66
N GLY A 222 4.44 -17.50 1.71
CA GLY A 222 3.73 -18.43 2.58
C GLY A 222 3.24 -17.76 3.87
N ALA A 223 2.81 -18.59 4.82
CA ALA A 223 2.47 -18.10 6.16
C ALA A 223 3.72 -17.53 6.85
N PRO A 224 3.61 -16.46 7.65
CA PRO A 224 4.77 -15.86 8.32
C PRO A 224 5.61 -16.87 9.12
N ALA A 225 4.96 -17.81 9.82
CA ALA A 225 5.67 -18.84 10.60
C ALA A 225 6.56 -19.76 9.75
N GLU A 226 6.21 -19.95 8.48
CA GLU A 226 6.97 -20.79 7.53
C GLU A 226 8.12 -20.02 6.90
N VAL A 227 7.90 -18.77 6.53
CA VAL A 227 8.84 -17.94 5.74
C VAL A 227 9.87 -17.23 6.61
N VAL A 228 9.51 -16.76 7.81
CA VAL A 228 10.40 -16.00 8.71
C VAL A 228 11.73 -16.70 9.01
N PRO A 229 11.79 -18.03 9.24
CA PRO A 229 13.05 -18.71 9.49
C PRO A 229 14.07 -18.62 8.33
N HIS A 230 13.63 -18.39 7.11
CA HIS A 230 14.45 -18.38 5.90
C HIS A 230 14.91 -16.96 5.49
N LEU A 231 14.36 -15.91 6.09
CA LEU A 231 14.55 -14.52 5.66
C LEU A 231 16.00 -14.04 5.67
N SER A 232 16.83 -14.55 6.61
CA SER A 232 18.25 -14.20 6.66
C SER A 232 18.99 -14.58 5.38
N GLY A 233 18.58 -15.67 4.72
CA GLY A 233 19.12 -16.10 3.43
C GLY A 233 18.85 -15.14 2.28
N TYR A 234 17.83 -14.28 2.41
CA TYR A 234 17.47 -13.26 1.43
C TYR A 234 17.97 -11.86 1.78
N GLY A 235 18.78 -11.72 2.83
CA GLY A 235 19.29 -10.42 3.28
C GLY A 235 18.23 -9.57 3.99
N VAL A 236 17.17 -10.18 4.49
CA VAL A 236 16.13 -9.51 5.30
C VAL A 236 16.44 -9.77 6.78
N ARG A 237 16.43 -8.70 7.57
CA ARG A 237 16.69 -8.80 9.02
C ARG A 237 15.52 -9.50 9.71
N VAL A 238 15.83 -10.56 10.45
CA VAL A 238 14.87 -11.30 11.27
C VAL A 238 14.77 -10.65 12.64
N PRO A 239 13.56 -10.49 13.24
CA PRO A 239 13.42 -10.05 14.62
C PRO A 239 14.18 -10.96 15.58
N PRO A 240 14.74 -10.44 16.67
CA PRO A 240 15.22 -11.29 17.75
C PRO A 240 14.04 -12.09 18.32
N SER A 241 14.25 -13.39 18.50
CA SER A 241 13.30 -14.34 19.11
C SER A 241 12.94 -13.97 20.54
#